data_b04b83d190abb561a69a922fbad376a9
#
_entry.id   b04b83d190abb561a69a922fbad376a9
#
_cell.length_a   1.000
_cell.length_b   1.000
_cell.length_c   1.000
_cell.angle_alpha   90.00
_cell.angle_beta   90.00
_cell.angle_gamma   90.00
#
_symmetry.space_group_name_H-M   'P 1'
#
loop_
_entity.id
_entity.type
_entity.pdbx_description
1 polymer ?
#
loop_
_entity_poly.entity_id
_entity_poly.type
_entity_poly.pdbx_seq_one_letter_code
_entity_poly.pdbx_strand_id
1 'polypeptide(L)'
;MFVKIVIVAFMLLEFMNVLALYFAPGSKYANAVGVFTAWERSKRDPAVHAFVQYLVNWVAGVKLIFLALLGLIVLFGDADLQRLSLLVLALTTATFYWRLFPLVRKMARRGEVEPGNYATVLGVMILAFIAAFAGAAIF
;
A
#
# COMPACT_ATOMS: atom_id res chain seq x y z
N MET A 1 7.66 -8.91 -21.64
CA MET A 1 8.43 -9.44 -20.49
C MET A 1 8.54 -8.40 -19.38
N PHE A 2 8.97 -7.17 -19.67
CA PHE A 2 9.18 -6.11 -18.67
C PHE A 2 7.90 -5.74 -17.87
N VAL A 3 6.76 -5.59 -18.55
CA VAL A 3 5.44 -5.33 -17.93
C VAL A 3 5.11 -6.36 -16.83
N LYS A 4 5.24 -7.65 -17.12
CA LYS A 4 4.99 -8.73 -16.14
C LYS A 4 5.92 -8.62 -14.93
N ILE A 5 7.18 -8.30 -15.14
CA ILE A 5 8.16 -8.15 -14.05
C ILE A 5 7.73 -7.04 -13.09
N VAL A 6 7.31 -5.88 -13.63
CA VAL A 6 6.86 -4.74 -12.80
C VAL A 6 5.61 -5.11 -12.00
N ILE A 7 4.62 -5.77 -12.62
CA ILE A 7 3.41 -6.20 -11.91
C ILE A 7 3.77 -7.20 -10.81
N VAL A 8 4.58 -8.22 -11.11
CA VAL A 8 4.96 -9.26 -10.13
C VAL A 8 5.77 -8.66 -8.99
N ALA A 9 6.73 -7.78 -9.26
CA ALA A 9 7.51 -7.11 -8.22
C ALA A 9 6.60 -6.30 -7.27
N PHE A 10 5.65 -5.55 -7.82
CA PHE A 10 4.66 -4.84 -7.04
C PHE A 10 3.78 -5.79 -6.22
N MET A 11 3.28 -6.86 -6.82
CA MET A 11 2.48 -7.88 -6.11
C MET A 11 3.23 -8.49 -4.93
N LEU A 12 4.52 -8.77 -5.06
CA LEU A 12 5.34 -9.32 -3.97
C LEU A 12 5.45 -8.32 -2.80
N LEU A 13 5.71 -7.04 -3.11
CA LEU A 13 5.78 -5.99 -2.08
C LEU A 13 4.44 -5.81 -1.36
N GLU A 14 3.34 -5.77 -2.10
CA GLU A 14 2.00 -5.66 -1.52
C GLU A 14 1.60 -6.91 -0.73
N PHE A 15 2.02 -8.09 -1.18
CA PHE A 15 1.80 -9.33 -0.44
C PHE A 15 2.52 -9.34 0.91
N MET A 16 3.77 -8.85 0.96
CA MET A 16 4.50 -8.67 2.21
C MET A 16 3.78 -7.71 3.16
N ASN A 17 3.20 -6.64 2.63
CA ASN A 17 2.36 -5.75 3.42
C ASN A 17 1.10 -6.45 3.96
N VAL A 18 0.42 -7.26 3.15
CA VAL A 18 -0.75 -8.05 3.59
C VAL A 18 -0.37 -8.98 4.75
N LEU A 19 0.75 -9.69 4.64
CA LEU A 19 1.24 -10.55 5.73
C LEU A 19 1.51 -9.75 7.00
N ALA A 20 2.14 -8.57 6.87
CA ALA A 20 2.38 -7.69 8.02
C ALA A 20 1.07 -7.21 8.67
N LEU A 21 0.08 -6.83 7.87
CA LEU A 21 -1.22 -6.37 8.37
C LEU A 21 -1.99 -7.48 9.11
N TYR A 22 -1.94 -8.73 8.64
CA TYR A 22 -2.63 -9.86 9.30
C TYR A 22 -1.90 -10.37 10.54
N PHE A 23 -0.58 -10.52 10.46
CA PHE A 23 0.18 -11.26 11.48
C PHE A 23 1.02 -10.38 12.41
N ALA A 24 1.35 -9.15 11.97
CA ALA A 24 2.18 -8.21 12.72
C ALA A 24 1.75 -6.76 12.49
N PRO A 25 0.46 -6.40 12.70
CA PRO A 25 -0.04 -5.06 12.39
C PRO A 25 0.71 -3.95 13.13
N GLY A 26 1.20 -4.21 14.34
CA GLY A 26 2.01 -3.28 15.13
C GLY A 26 3.47 -3.15 14.68
N SER A 27 3.88 -3.80 13.57
CA SER A 27 5.22 -3.65 13.00
C SER A 27 5.44 -2.23 12.45
N LYS A 28 6.68 -1.74 12.56
CA LYS A 28 7.12 -0.50 11.90
C LYS A 28 7.65 -0.76 10.47
N TYR A 29 7.67 -2.03 10.03
CA TYR A 29 8.12 -2.47 8.71
C TYR A 29 6.97 -2.86 7.81
N ALA A 30 7.29 -3.06 6.51
CA ALA A 30 6.35 -3.51 5.47
C ALA A 30 5.06 -2.66 5.40
N ASN A 31 5.16 -1.37 5.68
CA ASN A 31 4.03 -0.42 5.65
C ASN A 31 2.84 -0.85 6.53
N ALA A 32 3.12 -1.50 7.66
CA ALA A 32 2.11 -1.84 8.66
C ALA A 32 1.76 -0.62 9.54
N VAL A 33 0.76 -0.75 10.41
CA VAL A 33 0.22 0.40 11.15
C VAL A 33 1.00 0.78 12.42
N GLY A 34 2.01 0.00 12.80
CA GLY A 34 2.84 0.28 13.98
C GLY A 34 3.70 1.54 13.88
N VAL A 35 3.82 2.15 12.69
CA VAL A 35 4.43 3.47 12.51
C VAL A 35 3.60 4.60 13.11
N PHE A 36 2.29 4.38 13.31
CA PHE A 36 1.38 5.38 13.88
C PHE A 36 1.29 5.21 15.39
N THR A 37 1.57 6.26 16.16
CA THR A 37 1.43 6.24 17.62
C THR A 37 -0.01 5.94 18.07
N ALA A 38 -0.98 6.20 17.20
CA ALA A 38 -2.39 5.86 17.42
C ALA A 38 -2.61 4.35 17.58
N TRP A 39 -1.78 3.49 16.98
CA TRP A 39 -1.84 2.04 17.20
C TRP A 39 -1.65 1.68 18.69
N GLU A 40 -0.60 2.20 19.32
CA GLU A 40 -0.36 1.96 20.74
C GLU A 40 -1.38 2.65 21.64
N ARG A 41 -1.83 3.84 21.27
CA ARG A 41 -2.88 4.56 22.01
C ARG A 41 -4.20 3.81 22.01
N SER A 42 -4.57 3.17 20.89
CA SER A 42 -5.83 2.41 20.77
C SER A 42 -5.91 1.27 21.77
N LYS A 43 -4.78 0.67 22.17
CA LYS A 43 -4.73 -0.43 23.14
C LYS A 43 -5.25 -0.05 24.55
N ARG A 44 -5.36 1.26 24.85
CA ARG A 44 -5.91 1.75 26.11
C ARG A 44 -7.43 1.63 26.19
N ASP A 45 -8.09 1.53 25.03
CA ASP A 45 -9.54 1.32 24.93
C ASP A 45 -9.79 0.07 24.07
N PRO A 46 -10.23 -1.04 24.68
CA PRO A 46 -10.44 -2.30 23.96
C PRO A 46 -11.41 -2.19 22.78
N ALA A 47 -12.44 -1.35 22.87
CA ALA A 47 -13.41 -1.17 21.80
C ALA A 47 -12.80 -0.43 20.61
N VAL A 48 -12.02 0.63 20.88
CA VAL A 48 -11.29 1.36 19.83
C VAL A 48 -10.24 0.47 19.20
N HIS A 49 -9.49 -0.32 19.99
CA HIS A 49 -8.47 -1.23 19.45
C HIS A 49 -9.09 -2.31 18.55
N ALA A 50 -10.20 -2.92 18.97
CA ALA A 50 -10.93 -3.88 18.16
C ALA A 50 -11.40 -3.30 16.82
N PHE A 51 -11.90 -2.06 16.84
CA PHE A 51 -12.29 -1.35 15.61
C PHE A 51 -11.10 -1.07 14.69
N VAL A 52 -9.95 -0.65 15.24
CA VAL A 52 -8.73 -0.45 14.45
C VAL A 52 -8.25 -1.76 13.84
N GLN A 53 -8.25 -2.87 14.60
CA GLN A 53 -7.93 -4.20 14.08
C GLN A 53 -8.88 -4.63 12.97
N TYR A 54 -10.18 -4.38 13.13
CA TYR A 54 -11.18 -4.64 12.08
C TYR A 54 -10.82 -3.92 10.79
N LEU A 55 -10.51 -2.62 10.84
CA LEU A 55 -10.15 -1.83 9.66
C LEU A 55 -8.85 -2.34 9.01
N VAL A 56 -7.85 -2.69 9.82
CA VAL A 56 -6.57 -3.25 9.33
C VAL A 56 -6.79 -4.57 8.61
N ASN A 57 -7.58 -5.47 9.20
CA ASN A 57 -7.91 -6.76 8.58
C ASN A 57 -8.75 -6.58 7.30
N TRP A 58 -9.65 -5.60 7.29
CA TRP A 58 -10.43 -5.29 6.09
C TRP A 58 -9.52 -4.81 4.96
N VAL A 59 -8.60 -3.89 5.23
CA VAL A 59 -7.61 -3.43 4.23
C VAL A 59 -6.79 -4.61 3.71
N ALA A 60 -6.31 -5.49 4.60
CA ALA A 60 -5.56 -6.69 4.20
C ALA A 60 -6.39 -7.60 3.29
N GLY A 61 -7.68 -7.83 3.62
CA GLY A 61 -8.60 -8.63 2.81
C GLY A 61 -8.84 -8.04 1.43
N VAL A 62 -9.10 -6.73 1.34
CA VAL A 62 -9.27 -6.03 0.05
C VAL A 62 -8.00 -6.13 -0.79
N LYS A 63 -6.82 -6.00 -0.18
CA LYS A 63 -5.54 -6.19 -0.88
C LYS A 63 -5.36 -7.60 -1.41
N LEU A 64 -5.78 -8.64 -0.69
CA LEU A 64 -5.75 -10.03 -1.19
C LEU A 64 -6.61 -10.21 -2.44
N ILE A 65 -7.83 -9.66 -2.44
CA ILE A 65 -8.71 -9.71 -3.62
C ILE A 65 -8.02 -9.02 -4.80
N PHE A 66 -7.47 -7.84 -4.58
CA PHE A 66 -6.74 -7.08 -5.59
C PHE A 66 -5.53 -7.86 -6.13
N LEU A 67 -4.72 -8.47 -5.27
CA LEU A 67 -3.56 -9.27 -5.67
C LEU A 67 -3.97 -10.52 -6.46
N ALA A 68 -5.07 -11.17 -6.08
CA ALA A 68 -5.61 -12.31 -6.83
C ALA A 68 -6.02 -11.90 -8.25
N LEU A 69 -6.70 -10.75 -8.40
CA LEU A 69 -7.07 -10.22 -9.72
C LEU A 69 -5.84 -9.86 -10.56
N LEU A 70 -4.83 -9.23 -9.97
CA LEU A 70 -3.56 -8.97 -10.66
C LEU A 70 -2.86 -10.27 -11.09
N GLY A 71 -2.90 -11.30 -10.24
CA GLY A 71 -2.36 -12.62 -10.57
C GLY A 71 -3.04 -13.23 -11.79
N LEU A 72 -4.36 -13.13 -11.90
CA LEU A 72 -5.11 -13.58 -13.08
C LEU A 72 -4.69 -12.79 -14.34
N ILE A 73 -4.51 -11.48 -14.22
CA ILE A 73 -4.06 -10.64 -15.34
C ILE A 73 -2.65 -11.05 -15.80
N VAL A 74 -1.74 -11.34 -14.87
CA VAL A 74 -0.37 -11.77 -15.21
C VAL A 74 -0.35 -13.14 -15.89
N LEU A 75 -1.21 -14.06 -15.43
CA LEU A 75 -1.23 -15.44 -15.92
C LEU A 75 -1.99 -15.58 -17.25
N PHE A 76 -3.12 -14.92 -17.38
CA PHE A 76 -4.08 -15.14 -18.46
C PHE A 76 -4.32 -13.91 -19.36
N GLY A 77 -3.91 -12.71 -18.91
CA GLY A 77 -4.05 -11.47 -19.67
C GLY A 77 -3.05 -11.39 -20.81
N ASP A 78 -3.49 -10.86 -21.95
CA ASP A 78 -2.63 -10.48 -23.05
C ASP A 78 -1.78 -9.23 -22.73
N ALA A 79 -0.93 -8.84 -23.67
CA ALA A 79 -0.02 -7.70 -23.47
C ALA A 79 -0.78 -6.38 -23.30
N ASP A 80 -1.89 -6.21 -23.99
CA ASP A 80 -2.67 -4.97 -23.95
C ASP A 80 -3.41 -4.83 -22.61
N LEU A 81 -4.01 -5.91 -22.10
CA LEU A 81 -4.64 -5.93 -20.80
C LEU A 81 -3.62 -5.67 -19.68
N GLN A 82 -2.42 -6.23 -19.77
CA GLN A 82 -1.36 -6.00 -18.78
C GLN A 82 -0.88 -4.54 -18.79
N ARG A 83 -0.69 -3.93 -19.97
CA ARG A 83 -0.34 -2.51 -20.10
C ARG A 83 -1.45 -1.60 -19.56
N LEU A 84 -2.70 -1.88 -19.95
CA LEU A 84 -3.85 -1.12 -19.45
C LEU A 84 -3.95 -1.21 -17.93
N SER A 85 -3.70 -2.38 -17.35
CA SER A 85 -3.69 -2.58 -15.90
C SER A 85 -2.63 -1.73 -15.21
N LEU A 86 -1.44 -1.59 -15.80
CA LEU A 86 -0.39 -0.69 -15.27
C LEU A 86 -0.81 0.78 -15.32
N LEU A 87 -1.47 1.23 -16.39
CA LEU A 87 -2.01 2.60 -16.46
C LEU A 87 -3.07 2.84 -15.39
N VAL A 88 -3.97 1.89 -15.19
CA VAL A 88 -4.98 1.97 -14.13
C VAL A 88 -4.32 1.99 -12.76
N LEU A 89 -3.30 1.16 -12.53
CA LEU A 89 -2.51 1.19 -11.29
C LEU A 89 -1.83 2.54 -11.07
N ALA A 90 -1.20 3.13 -12.09
CA ALA A 90 -0.58 4.44 -11.99
C ALA A 90 -1.59 5.52 -11.58
N LEU A 91 -2.74 5.58 -12.26
CA LEU A 91 -3.79 6.56 -12.00
C LEU A 91 -4.42 6.39 -10.61
N THR A 92 -4.76 5.15 -10.24
CA THR A 92 -5.39 4.87 -8.94
C THR A 92 -4.41 5.08 -7.80
N THR A 93 -3.14 4.69 -7.95
CA THR A 93 -2.09 4.95 -6.96
C THR A 93 -1.85 6.46 -6.79
N ALA A 94 -1.97 7.27 -7.85
CA ALA A 94 -1.83 8.72 -7.76
C ALA A 94 -2.88 9.38 -6.84
N THR A 95 -4.05 8.74 -6.63
CA THR A 95 -5.08 9.23 -5.68
C THR A 95 -4.58 9.28 -4.24
N PHE A 96 -3.50 8.56 -3.91
CA PHE A 96 -2.80 8.66 -2.63
C PHE A 96 -2.45 10.12 -2.28
N TYR A 97 -2.01 10.91 -3.26
CA TYR A 97 -1.62 12.30 -3.04
C TYR A 97 -2.79 13.24 -2.78
N TRP A 98 -4.00 12.83 -3.10
CA TRP A 98 -5.19 13.64 -2.87
C TRP A 98 -5.63 13.64 -1.40
N ARG A 99 -5.68 12.47 -0.75
CA ARG A 99 -6.23 12.33 0.61
C ARG A 99 -5.24 11.77 1.63
N LEU A 100 -4.54 10.70 1.29
CA LEU A 100 -3.69 9.99 2.23
C LEU A 100 -2.39 10.74 2.53
N PHE A 101 -1.71 11.27 1.51
CA PHE A 101 -0.46 11.97 1.69
C PHE A 101 -0.59 13.25 2.54
N PRO A 102 -1.56 14.15 2.30
CA PRO A 102 -1.78 15.30 3.17
C PRO A 102 -2.07 14.90 4.61
N LEU A 103 -2.84 13.82 4.82
CA LEU A 103 -3.18 13.33 6.15
C LEU A 103 -1.94 12.80 6.88
N VAL A 104 -1.18 11.88 6.28
CA VAL A 104 0.01 11.30 6.92
C VAL A 104 1.08 12.37 7.17
N ARG A 105 1.21 13.35 6.27
CA ARG A 105 2.11 14.49 6.45
C ARG A 105 1.70 15.38 7.64
N LYS A 106 0.39 15.61 7.81
CA LYS A 106 -0.15 16.34 8.97
C LYS A 106 0.13 15.58 10.27
N MET A 107 -0.08 14.25 10.28
CA MET A 107 0.22 13.40 11.43
C MET A 107 1.72 13.41 11.76
N ALA A 108 2.59 13.31 10.77
CA ALA A 108 4.04 13.38 10.96
C ALA A 108 4.49 14.71 11.58
N ARG A 109 3.91 15.84 11.15
CA ARG A 109 4.18 17.17 11.74
C ARG A 109 3.74 17.29 13.20
N ARG A 110 2.78 16.47 13.63
CA ARG A 110 2.29 16.42 15.03
C ARG A 110 3.04 15.42 15.89
N GLY A 111 4.06 14.73 15.35
CA GLY A 111 4.77 13.68 16.07
C GLY A 111 3.94 12.41 16.29
N GLU A 112 2.91 12.18 15.47
CA GLU A 112 2.02 11.03 15.57
C GLU A 112 2.50 9.83 14.72
N VAL A 113 3.66 9.96 14.05
CA VAL A 113 4.25 8.96 13.15
C VAL A 113 5.73 8.79 13.48
N GLU A 114 6.18 7.55 13.56
CA GLU A 114 7.57 7.17 13.79
C GLU A 114 8.06 6.16 12.73
N PRO A 115 9.21 6.39 12.11
CA PRO A 115 10.11 7.56 12.25
C PRO A 115 9.51 8.83 11.65
N GLY A 116 9.95 10.01 12.10
CA GLY A 116 9.38 11.30 11.68
C GLY A 116 9.47 11.59 10.17
N ASN A 117 10.39 10.96 9.46
CA ASN A 117 10.53 11.05 8.00
C ASN A 117 9.64 10.06 7.22
N TYR A 118 8.84 9.23 7.89
CA TYR A 118 8.00 8.20 7.27
C TYR A 118 7.11 8.75 6.16
N ALA A 119 6.45 9.89 6.38
CA ALA A 119 5.58 10.49 5.37
C ALA A 119 6.33 10.84 4.08
N THR A 120 7.57 11.33 4.18
CA THR A 120 8.41 11.64 3.02
C THR A 120 8.85 10.37 2.31
N VAL A 121 9.33 9.36 3.06
CA VAL A 121 9.75 8.07 2.51
C VAL A 121 8.57 7.39 1.79
N LEU A 122 7.40 7.36 2.41
CA LEU A 122 6.18 6.81 1.81
C LEU A 122 5.81 7.56 0.53
N GLY A 123 5.84 8.89 0.54
CA GLY A 123 5.56 9.70 -0.64
C GLY A 123 6.52 9.39 -1.80
N VAL A 124 7.83 9.34 -1.54
CA VAL A 124 8.83 9.00 -2.57
C VAL A 124 8.61 7.58 -3.10
N MET A 125 8.33 6.62 -2.24
CA MET A 125 8.05 5.23 -2.64
C MET A 125 6.82 5.14 -3.56
N ILE A 126 5.73 5.81 -3.22
CA ILE A 126 4.51 5.85 -4.04
C ILE A 126 4.78 6.52 -5.40
N LEU A 127 5.55 7.60 -5.42
CA LEU A 127 5.95 8.26 -6.68
C LEU A 127 6.78 7.31 -7.57
N ALA A 128 7.70 6.56 -6.97
CA ALA A 128 8.50 5.56 -7.69
C ALA A 128 7.60 4.45 -8.30
N PHE A 129 6.58 3.97 -7.59
CA PHE A 129 5.61 3.03 -8.15
C PHE A 129 4.84 3.63 -9.33
N ILE A 130 4.33 4.85 -9.21
CA ILE A 130 3.62 5.52 -10.30
C ILE A 130 4.51 5.65 -11.53
N ALA A 131 5.78 6.06 -11.35
CA ALA A 131 6.74 6.18 -12.43
C ALA A 131 7.07 4.82 -13.07
N ALA A 132 7.23 3.76 -12.26
CA ALA A 132 7.47 2.41 -12.76
C ALA A 132 6.28 1.86 -13.56
N PHE A 133 5.04 2.07 -13.08
CA PHE A 133 3.84 1.63 -13.77
C PHE A 133 3.65 2.38 -15.09
N ALA A 134 3.74 3.70 -15.07
CA ALA A 134 3.60 4.52 -16.26
C ALA A 134 4.71 4.22 -17.28
N GLY A 135 5.96 4.11 -16.83
CA GLY A 135 7.10 3.77 -17.69
C GLY A 135 6.92 2.39 -18.34
N ALA A 136 6.58 1.36 -17.56
CA ALA A 136 6.38 0.01 -18.09
C ALA A 136 5.16 -0.14 -19.01
N ALA A 137 4.16 0.72 -18.88
CA ALA A 137 2.99 0.73 -19.75
C ALA A 137 3.29 1.38 -21.12
N ILE A 138 4.22 2.35 -21.18
CA ILE A 138 4.54 3.10 -22.39
C ILE A 138 5.64 2.41 -23.21
N PHE A 139 6.63 1.84 -22.55
CA PHE A 139 7.80 1.17 -23.17
C PHE A 139 7.67 -0.35 -23.13
#